data_af6dbf9c28b0e8b6ed67aec7de433b88
#
_entry.id   af6dbf9c28b0e8b6ed67aec7de433b88
#
_cell.length_a   1.000
_cell.length_b   1.000
_cell.length_c   1.000
_cell.angle_alpha   90.00
_cell.angle_beta   90.00
_cell.angle_gamma   90.00
#
_symmetry.space_group_name_H-M   'P 1'
#
loop_
_entity.id
_entity.type
_entity.pdbx_description
1 polymer ?
#
loop_
_entity_poly.entity_id
_entity_poly.type
_entity_poly.pdbx_seq_one_letter_code
_entity_poly.pdbx_strand_id
1 'polypeptide(L)'
;SAYTIKKDGQRVIGLDSDHRCPFLNSEKLCCLVVAYGDKVLSETCTTFPREEHRFPTHNEKMLMPCCPAVIDLWNKQKSLHFPNVSDTLSDTGDTDTSVLFLLREKLLNLLDDSSRTIEEELLESFYILQELYQHQPLTKELLEDYFSDSTVRELGNAISDIDLPPLDLISECNELLQDLSVNYQKEGLYQDTLNPILALAEEISEALSKNSENPENDETYESSLLEQWERFSQHLKPYEPLLRNFLRNEIFSDLLLPDSDLENVLVQMQWIALEYASIRHSIFL
;
A
#
# COMPACT_ATOMS: atom_id res chain seq x y z
N SER A 1 -31.73 -2.39 18.57
CA SER A 1 -31.98 -1.17 17.80
C SER A 1 -32.08 -1.55 16.32
N ALA A 2 -32.96 -0.88 15.55
CA ALA A 2 -33.20 -1.18 14.14
C ALA A 2 -31.98 -0.98 13.24
N TYR A 3 -30.97 -0.24 13.70
CA TYR A 3 -29.79 0.16 12.95
C TYR A 3 -28.48 -0.44 13.47
N THR A 4 -28.54 -1.39 14.39
CA THR A 4 -27.32 -2.02 14.93
C THR A 4 -27.42 -3.54 14.88
N ILE A 5 -26.31 -4.18 14.51
CA ILE A 5 -26.11 -5.62 14.53
C ILE A 5 -25.05 -6.00 15.57
N LYS A 6 -25.00 -7.25 15.96
CA LYS A 6 -23.89 -7.81 16.75
C LYS A 6 -22.88 -8.42 15.79
N LYS A 7 -21.63 -7.96 15.86
CA LYS A 7 -20.49 -8.53 15.14
C LYS A 7 -19.36 -8.68 16.16
N ASP A 8 -18.77 -9.85 16.29
CA ASP A 8 -17.64 -10.17 17.19
C ASP A 8 -17.83 -9.73 18.64
N GLY A 9 -19.07 -9.93 19.15
CA GLY A 9 -19.44 -9.57 20.53
C GLY A 9 -19.75 -8.08 20.75
N GLN A 10 -19.48 -7.24 19.79
CA GLN A 10 -19.73 -5.79 19.84
C GLN A 10 -21.00 -5.40 19.08
N ARG A 11 -21.55 -4.25 19.42
CA ARG A 11 -22.64 -3.62 18.66
C ARG A 11 -22.08 -2.64 17.66
N VAL A 12 -22.30 -2.94 16.38
CA VAL A 12 -21.87 -2.07 15.25
C VAL A 12 -23.10 -1.59 14.49
N ILE A 13 -22.94 -0.51 13.73
CA ILE A 13 -23.98 -0.03 12.80
C ILE A 13 -24.12 -1.08 11.69
N GLY A 14 -25.34 -1.58 11.46
CA GLY A 14 -25.64 -2.46 10.34
C GLY A 14 -25.64 -1.65 9.04
N LEU A 15 -24.97 -2.16 8.02
CA LEU A 15 -25.02 -1.60 6.68
C LEU A 15 -26.26 -2.14 5.94
N ASP A 16 -26.71 -1.43 4.90
CA ASP A 16 -27.76 -1.91 4.02
C ASP A 16 -27.24 -2.99 3.03
N SER A 17 -28.10 -3.43 2.10
CA SER A 17 -27.74 -4.43 1.09
C SER A 17 -26.61 -3.99 0.15
N ASP A 18 -26.40 -2.69 0.01
CA ASP A 18 -25.35 -2.10 -0.81
C ASP A 18 -24.12 -1.71 0.02
N HIS A 19 -23.99 -2.28 1.22
CA HIS A 19 -22.92 -2.01 2.19
C HIS A 19 -22.79 -0.54 2.59
N ARG A 20 -23.89 0.25 2.51
CA ARG A 20 -23.91 1.66 2.85
C ARG A 20 -24.41 1.88 4.27
N CYS A 21 -23.89 2.92 4.90
CA CYS A 21 -24.39 3.36 6.19
C CYS A 21 -25.82 3.87 6.08
N PRO A 22 -26.78 3.36 6.89
CA PRO A 22 -28.20 3.76 6.83
C PRO A 22 -28.45 5.22 7.25
N PHE A 23 -27.42 5.91 7.75
CA PHE A 23 -27.49 7.32 8.11
C PHE A 23 -26.95 8.27 7.03
N LEU A 24 -26.55 7.76 5.84
CA LEU A 24 -26.18 8.62 4.72
C LEU A 24 -27.43 9.06 3.94
N ASN A 25 -27.48 10.37 3.62
CA ASN A 25 -28.48 10.92 2.73
C ASN A 25 -28.03 10.80 1.26
N SER A 26 -28.86 11.30 0.32
CA SER A 26 -28.56 11.30 -1.12
C SER A 26 -27.31 12.12 -1.50
N GLU A 27 -26.92 13.08 -0.65
CA GLU A 27 -25.70 13.89 -0.83
C GLU A 27 -24.46 13.25 -0.16
N LYS A 28 -24.58 11.99 0.33
CA LYS A 28 -23.55 11.26 1.07
C LYS A 28 -23.13 11.94 2.38
N LEU A 29 -24.02 12.78 2.96
CA LEU A 29 -23.81 13.38 4.27
C LEU A 29 -24.51 12.56 5.37
N CYS A 30 -23.90 12.50 6.55
CA CYS A 30 -24.49 11.83 7.71
C CYS A 30 -25.68 12.61 8.28
N CYS A 31 -26.89 12.06 8.19
CA CYS A 31 -28.12 12.67 8.73
C CYS A 31 -28.04 12.93 10.23
N LEU A 32 -27.32 12.11 10.99
CA LEU A 32 -27.13 12.31 12.43
C LEU A 32 -26.32 13.58 12.69
N VAL A 33 -25.23 13.78 11.94
CA VAL A 33 -24.40 14.99 12.06
C VAL A 33 -25.19 16.23 11.64
N VAL A 34 -25.90 16.13 10.52
CA VAL A 34 -26.74 17.26 10.03
C VAL A 34 -27.80 17.68 11.04
N ALA A 35 -28.41 16.69 11.72
CA ALA A 35 -29.51 16.98 12.67
C ALA A 35 -29.04 17.34 14.09
N TYR A 36 -27.95 16.74 14.56
CA TYR A 36 -27.55 16.77 15.98
C TYR A 36 -26.10 17.18 16.23
N GLY A 37 -25.31 17.43 15.16
CA GLY A 37 -23.89 17.72 15.24
C GLY A 37 -23.03 16.46 15.41
N ASP A 38 -21.73 16.66 15.50
CA ASP A 38 -20.71 15.59 15.56
C ASP A 38 -20.71 14.77 16.85
N LYS A 39 -21.26 15.31 17.92
CA LYS A 39 -21.27 14.67 19.26
C LYS A 39 -22.09 13.37 19.34
N VAL A 40 -22.88 13.07 18.31
CA VAL A 40 -23.69 11.84 18.24
C VAL A 40 -22.99 10.71 17.48
N LEU A 41 -21.82 10.96 16.94
CA LEU A 41 -21.05 9.98 16.19
C LEU A 41 -20.56 8.83 17.08
N SER A 42 -20.47 7.63 16.49
CA SER A 42 -19.75 6.52 17.11
C SER A 42 -18.25 6.81 17.18
N GLU A 43 -17.53 6.06 17.99
CA GLU A 43 -16.07 6.18 18.09
C GLU A 43 -15.42 6.01 16.71
N THR A 44 -15.78 4.98 15.95
CA THR A 44 -15.31 4.76 14.58
C THR A 44 -15.55 5.97 13.68
N CYS A 45 -16.77 6.52 13.68
CA CYS A 45 -17.10 7.68 12.84
C CYS A 45 -16.38 8.96 13.28
N THR A 46 -16.01 9.06 14.56
CA THR A 46 -15.26 10.20 15.10
C THR A 46 -13.77 10.08 14.77
N THR A 47 -13.25 8.86 14.78
CA THR A 47 -11.84 8.58 14.54
C THR A 47 -11.50 8.60 13.05
N PHE A 48 -12.35 7.98 12.20
CA PHE A 48 -12.13 7.94 10.75
C PHE A 48 -11.92 9.35 10.16
N PRO A 49 -10.97 9.58 9.28
CA PRO A 49 -10.03 8.62 8.68
C PRO A 49 -8.68 8.49 9.43
N ARG A 50 -8.68 8.67 10.72
CA ARG A 50 -7.48 8.54 11.55
C ARG A 50 -7.40 7.15 12.13
N GLU A 51 -6.18 6.64 12.19
CA GLU A 51 -5.81 5.43 12.89
C GLU A 51 -4.80 5.77 13.99
N GLU A 52 -4.75 5.01 15.05
CA GLU A 52 -3.85 5.23 16.19
C GLU A 52 -3.25 3.90 16.63
N HIS A 53 -1.92 3.80 16.56
CA HIS A 53 -1.16 2.70 17.13
C HIS A 53 -0.57 3.11 18.46
N ARG A 54 -0.78 2.28 19.47
CA ARG A 54 -0.33 2.54 20.84
C ARG A 54 0.84 1.62 21.17
N PHE A 55 2.02 2.18 21.11
CA PHE A 55 3.24 1.51 21.56
C PHE A 55 3.44 1.75 23.06
N PRO A 56 4.25 0.90 23.74
CA PRO A 56 4.53 1.09 25.18
C PRO A 56 5.14 2.45 25.53
N THR A 57 5.86 3.06 24.59
CA THR A 57 6.61 4.30 24.78
C THR A 57 5.91 5.54 24.22
N HIS A 58 5.07 5.39 23.19
CA HIS A 58 4.42 6.51 22.50
C HIS A 58 3.19 6.05 21.72
N ASN A 59 2.43 7.04 21.19
CA ASN A 59 1.31 6.79 20.28
C ASN A 59 1.63 7.40 18.92
N GLU A 60 1.35 6.65 17.86
CA GLU A 60 1.42 7.12 16.48
C GLU A 60 0.02 7.32 15.92
N LYS A 61 -0.15 8.39 15.14
CA LYS A 61 -1.43 8.69 14.46
C LYS A 61 -1.16 8.88 12.98
N MET A 62 -1.96 8.21 12.18
CA MET A 62 -1.86 8.22 10.74
C MET A 62 -3.22 8.49 10.09
N LEU A 63 -3.23 8.61 8.77
CA LEU A 63 -4.44 8.80 7.97
C LEU A 63 -4.61 7.62 7.02
N MET A 64 -5.83 7.08 6.97
CA MET A 64 -6.17 5.93 6.14
C MET A 64 -6.34 6.31 4.68
N PRO A 65 -5.68 5.61 3.73
CA PRO A 65 -5.74 5.90 2.29
C PRO A 65 -7.12 5.66 1.66
N CYS A 66 -7.99 4.90 2.31
CA CYS A 66 -9.36 4.66 1.83
C CYS A 66 -10.27 5.91 1.89
N CYS A 67 -9.79 7.03 2.44
CA CYS A 67 -10.52 8.28 2.47
C CYS A 67 -10.12 9.20 1.30
N PRO A 68 -11.02 9.56 0.37
CA PRO A 68 -10.69 10.43 -0.75
C PRO A 68 -10.12 11.79 -0.33
N ALA A 69 -10.56 12.35 0.80
CA ALA A 69 -10.04 13.61 1.31
C ALA A 69 -8.58 13.49 1.78
N VAL A 70 -8.14 12.31 2.21
CA VAL A 70 -6.75 12.03 2.56
C VAL A 70 -5.89 11.99 1.28
N ILE A 71 -6.37 11.33 0.24
CA ILE A 71 -5.71 11.30 -1.07
C ILE A 71 -5.56 12.72 -1.64
N ASP A 72 -6.63 13.54 -1.58
CA ASP A 72 -6.57 14.93 -2.00
C ASP A 72 -5.57 15.77 -1.19
N LEU A 73 -5.43 15.47 0.10
CA LEU A 73 -4.46 16.12 0.97
C LEU A 73 -3.02 15.74 0.57
N TRP A 74 -2.76 14.45 0.38
CA TRP A 74 -1.44 13.93 -0.01
C TRP A 74 -1.02 14.40 -1.41
N ASN A 75 -1.97 14.49 -2.34
CA ASN A 75 -1.69 15.00 -3.70
C ASN A 75 -1.24 16.47 -3.73
N LYS A 76 -1.52 17.24 -2.65
CA LYS A 76 -1.05 18.62 -2.49
C LYS A 76 0.30 18.72 -1.81
N GLN A 77 0.82 17.63 -1.27
CA GLN A 77 2.11 17.57 -0.58
C GLN A 77 3.17 17.00 -1.52
N LYS A 78 4.34 17.65 -1.54
CA LYS A 78 5.49 17.13 -2.29
C LYS A 78 6.03 15.84 -1.66
N SER A 79 6.13 15.82 -0.34
CA SER A 79 6.57 14.68 0.46
C SER A 79 5.96 14.76 1.85
N LEU A 80 5.55 13.63 2.42
CA LEU A 80 5.10 13.53 3.80
C LEU A 80 6.31 13.49 4.73
N HIS A 81 6.16 14.15 5.88
CA HIS A 81 7.18 14.14 6.93
C HIS A 81 6.66 13.40 8.15
N PHE A 82 7.44 12.45 8.63
CA PHE A 82 7.12 11.65 9.80
C PHE A 82 8.09 11.99 10.95
N PRO A 83 7.64 11.87 12.21
CA PRO A 83 8.52 12.08 13.36
C PRO A 83 9.57 10.98 13.46
N ASN A 84 10.81 11.37 13.78
CA ASN A 84 11.86 10.41 14.13
C ASN A 84 11.64 9.97 15.58
N VAL A 85 11.41 8.68 15.75
CA VAL A 85 11.11 8.07 17.05
C VAL A 85 12.29 7.30 17.60
N SER A 86 13.15 6.75 16.73
CA SER A 86 14.32 5.94 17.13
C SER A 86 15.26 6.65 18.09
N ASP A 87 15.48 7.96 17.89
CA ASP A 87 16.35 8.77 18.77
C ASP A 87 15.81 8.89 20.20
N THR A 88 14.47 9.01 20.32
CA THR A 88 13.77 9.10 21.62
C THR A 88 13.75 7.77 22.36
N LEU A 89 13.71 6.65 21.62
CA LEU A 89 13.64 5.30 22.18
C LEU A 89 15.00 4.77 22.65
N SER A 90 16.10 5.27 22.11
CA SER A 90 17.45 4.87 22.52
C SER A 90 17.72 5.10 24.02
N ASP A 91 17.01 6.03 24.65
CA ASP A 91 17.11 6.33 26.08
C ASP A 91 16.29 5.39 26.98
N THR A 92 15.39 4.58 26.43
CA THR A 92 14.48 3.71 27.20
C THR A 92 15.08 2.34 27.57
N GLY A 93 16.23 1.98 27.00
CA GLY A 93 16.93 0.71 27.26
C GLY A 93 16.33 -0.52 26.53
N ASP A 94 15.27 -0.36 25.76
CA ASP A 94 14.74 -1.38 24.86
C ASP A 94 15.45 -1.28 23.50
N THR A 95 16.52 -2.06 23.34
CA THR A 95 17.36 -2.02 22.14
C THR A 95 16.68 -2.62 20.94
N ASP A 96 15.90 -3.69 21.09
CA ASP A 96 15.30 -4.41 19.97
C ASP A 96 14.20 -3.56 19.30
N THR A 97 13.28 -3.01 20.08
CA THR A 97 12.25 -2.11 19.58
C THR A 97 12.84 -0.85 18.93
N SER A 98 13.88 -0.26 19.53
CA SER A 98 14.51 0.95 18.98
C SER A 98 15.18 0.71 17.63
N VAL A 99 15.74 -0.49 17.40
CA VAL A 99 16.36 -0.86 16.12
C VAL A 99 15.32 -1.08 15.02
N LEU A 100 14.14 -1.63 15.33
CA LEU A 100 13.04 -1.74 14.36
C LEU A 100 12.50 -0.38 13.92
N PHE A 101 12.37 0.58 14.83
CA PHE A 101 12.00 1.95 14.46
C PHE A 101 13.07 2.63 13.61
N LEU A 102 14.35 2.40 13.90
CA LEU A 102 15.44 2.89 13.05
C LEU A 102 15.39 2.25 11.65
N LEU A 103 15.10 0.95 11.55
CA LEU A 103 14.89 0.26 10.28
C LEU A 103 13.78 0.93 9.47
N ARG A 104 12.61 1.20 10.08
CA ARG A 104 11.49 1.90 9.43
C ARG A 104 11.90 3.29 8.93
N GLU A 105 12.63 4.06 9.72
CA GLU A 105 13.14 5.37 9.31
C GLU A 105 14.10 5.28 8.12
N LYS A 106 14.98 4.27 8.08
CA LYS A 106 15.88 4.02 6.96
C LYS A 106 15.10 3.68 5.68
N LEU A 107 14.07 2.83 5.76
CA LEU A 107 13.20 2.49 4.63
C LEU A 107 12.41 3.71 4.13
N LEU A 108 11.87 4.55 5.03
CA LEU A 108 11.21 5.81 4.66
C LEU A 108 12.14 6.77 3.92
N ASN A 109 13.41 6.83 4.33
CA ASN A 109 14.42 7.66 3.67
C ASN A 109 14.82 7.10 2.30
N LEU A 110 14.88 5.77 2.16
CA LEU A 110 15.15 5.13 0.87
C LEU A 110 14.09 5.49 -0.17
N LEU A 111 12.81 5.49 0.22
CA LEU A 111 11.67 5.85 -0.64
C LEU A 111 11.50 7.37 -0.88
N ASP A 112 12.36 8.21 -0.36
CA ASP A 112 12.33 9.66 -0.61
C ASP A 112 13.28 10.08 -1.76
N ASP A 113 14.03 9.15 -2.34
CA ASP A 113 14.94 9.38 -3.45
C ASP A 113 14.20 9.44 -4.79
N SER A 114 13.84 10.64 -5.23
CA SER A 114 13.14 10.86 -6.51
C SER A 114 14.01 10.64 -7.76
N SER A 115 15.25 10.19 -7.62
CA SER A 115 16.14 9.87 -8.75
C SER A 115 15.89 8.48 -9.33
N ARG A 116 15.16 7.63 -8.62
CA ARG A 116 14.82 6.26 -8.99
C ARG A 116 13.31 6.03 -9.07
N THR A 117 12.93 4.93 -9.68
CA THR A 117 11.53 4.50 -9.71
C THR A 117 11.12 3.91 -8.37
N ILE A 118 9.82 3.97 -8.06
CA ILE A 118 9.26 3.38 -6.85
C ILE A 118 9.49 1.86 -6.82
N GLU A 119 9.41 1.22 -7.98
CA GLU A 119 9.62 -0.22 -8.14
C GLU A 119 11.05 -0.62 -7.79
N GLU A 120 12.06 0.14 -8.24
CA GLU A 120 13.46 -0.08 -7.89
C GLU A 120 13.68 0.05 -6.38
N GLU A 121 13.12 1.08 -5.75
CA GLU A 121 13.24 1.31 -4.30
C GLU A 121 12.51 0.23 -3.47
N LEU A 122 11.36 -0.25 -3.93
CA LEU A 122 10.67 -1.38 -3.30
C LEU A 122 11.52 -2.66 -3.38
N LEU A 123 12.11 -2.95 -4.52
CA LEU A 123 13.01 -4.11 -4.67
C LEU A 123 14.24 -3.99 -3.78
N GLU A 124 14.87 -2.81 -3.71
CA GLU A 124 15.97 -2.56 -2.77
C GLU A 124 15.57 -2.81 -1.32
N SER A 125 14.43 -2.26 -0.92
CA SER A 125 13.89 -2.46 0.42
C SER A 125 13.70 -3.93 0.74
N PHE A 126 13.22 -4.70 -0.22
CA PHE A 126 13.03 -6.14 -0.11
C PHE A 126 14.34 -6.91 0.06
N TYR A 127 15.33 -6.64 -0.80
CA TYR A 127 16.64 -7.29 -0.72
C TYR A 127 17.32 -7.00 0.63
N ILE A 128 17.28 -5.73 1.07
CA ILE A 128 17.84 -5.35 2.38
C ILE A 128 17.12 -6.08 3.51
N LEU A 129 15.80 -6.13 3.51
CA LEU A 129 15.03 -6.81 4.55
C LEU A 129 15.29 -8.32 4.59
N GLN A 130 15.40 -8.98 3.43
CA GLN A 130 15.74 -10.39 3.37
C GLN A 130 17.14 -10.68 3.93
N GLU A 131 18.12 -9.87 3.57
CA GLU A 131 19.49 -10.01 4.09
C GLU A 131 19.54 -9.78 5.60
N LEU A 132 18.87 -8.73 6.10
CA LEU A 132 18.78 -8.46 7.54
C LEU A 132 18.10 -9.62 8.28
N TYR A 133 17.07 -10.25 7.68
CA TYR A 133 16.40 -11.40 8.28
C TYR A 133 17.32 -12.62 8.38
N GLN A 134 18.22 -12.82 7.41
CA GLN A 134 19.20 -13.92 7.44
C GLN A 134 20.35 -13.69 8.42
N HIS A 135 20.68 -12.44 8.74
CA HIS A 135 21.84 -12.06 9.55
C HIS A 135 21.45 -11.58 10.96
N GLN A 136 20.45 -12.22 11.58
CA GLN A 136 20.04 -11.90 12.96
C GLN A 136 21.15 -12.21 13.99
N PRO A 137 21.21 -11.48 15.12
CA PRO A 137 20.27 -10.45 15.58
C PRO A 137 20.45 -9.11 14.85
N LEU A 138 19.33 -8.38 14.71
CA LEU A 138 19.32 -7.05 14.12
C LEU A 138 20.05 -6.05 15.04
N THR A 139 21.06 -5.35 14.54
CA THR A 139 21.82 -4.34 15.29
C THR A 139 21.88 -3.02 14.52
N LYS A 140 22.22 -1.92 15.24
CA LYS A 140 22.41 -0.61 14.60
C LYS A 140 23.54 -0.63 13.57
N GLU A 141 24.64 -1.29 13.91
CA GLU A 141 25.80 -1.42 13.05
C GLU A 141 25.46 -2.15 11.76
N LEU A 142 24.64 -3.22 11.86
CA LEU A 142 24.17 -3.96 10.69
C LEU A 142 23.29 -3.08 9.79
N LEU A 143 22.38 -2.28 10.38
CA LEU A 143 21.58 -1.32 9.63
C LEU A 143 22.44 -0.25 8.95
N GLU A 144 23.45 0.29 9.62
CA GLU A 144 24.36 1.27 9.04
C GLU A 144 25.12 0.71 7.84
N ASP A 145 25.54 -0.55 7.87
CA ASP A 145 26.21 -1.22 6.76
C ASP A 145 25.26 -1.43 5.54
N TYR A 146 24.07 -1.97 5.78
CA TYR A 146 23.11 -2.24 4.71
C TYR A 146 22.49 -0.97 4.10
N PHE A 147 22.33 0.08 4.87
CA PHE A 147 21.83 1.38 4.39
C PHE A 147 22.95 2.40 4.15
N SER A 148 24.21 1.95 4.01
CA SER A 148 25.31 2.85 3.61
C SER A 148 25.16 3.29 2.16
N ASP A 149 25.60 4.51 1.82
CA ASP A 149 25.53 5.05 0.47
C ASP A 149 26.20 4.15 -0.58
N SER A 150 27.25 3.39 -0.17
CA SER A 150 27.92 2.44 -1.06
C SER A 150 27.04 1.22 -1.35
N THR A 151 26.47 0.61 -0.31
CA THR A 151 25.63 -0.59 -0.42
C THR A 151 24.36 -0.29 -1.23
N VAL A 152 23.65 0.79 -0.87
CA VAL A 152 22.43 1.21 -1.57
C VAL A 152 22.71 1.52 -3.04
N ARG A 153 23.82 2.19 -3.35
CA ARG A 153 24.20 2.45 -4.75
C ARG A 153 24.55 1.19 -5.52
N GLU A 154 25.31 0.25 -4.92
CA GLU A 154 25.68 -1.03 -5.57
C GLU A 154 24.43 -1.88 -5.82
N LEU A 155 23.54 -1.96 -4.84
CA LEU A 155 22.27 -2.67 -4.97
C LEU A 155 21.36 -2.03 -6.03
N GLY A 156 21.23 -0.69 -6.03
CA GLY A 156 20.47 0.03 -7.03
C GLY A 156 20.97 -0.20 -8.46
N ASN A 157 22.30 -0.23 -8.66
CA ASN A 157 22.87 -0.57 -9.96
C ASN A 157 22.52 -2.00 -10.37
N ALA A 158 22.62 -2.96 -9.45
CA ALA A 158 22.26 -4.36 -9.73
C ALA A 158 20.78 -4.53 -10.06
N ILE A 159 19.89 -3.78 -9.40
CA ILE A 159 18.44 -3.80 -9.67
C ILE A 159 18.13 -3.16 -11.02
N SER A 160 18.76 -2.05 -11.37
CA SER A 160 18.57 -1.38 -12.67
C SER A 160 19.00 -2.25 -13.86
N ASP A 161 19.85 -3.25 -13.63
CA ASP A 161 20.26 -4.22 -14.64
C ASP A 161 19.27 -5.40 -14.80
N ILE A 162 18.23 -5.47 -13.95
CA ILE A 162 17.19 -6.51 -14.05
C ILE A 162 16.25 -6.16 -15.20
N ASP A 163 16.21 -7.02 -16.21
CA ASP A 163 15.24 -6.90 -17.29
C ASP A 163 13.90 -7.50 -16.85
N LEU A 164 12.87 -6.64 -16.77
CA LEU A 164 11.49 -7.04 -16.48
C LEU A 164 10.64 -6.72 -17.72
N PRO A 165 10.38 -7.71 -18.59
CA PRO A 165 9.57 -7.49 -19.77
C PRO A 165 8.16 -6.99 -19.38
N PRO A 166 7.67 -5.89 -19.97
CA PRO A 166 6.38 -5.31 -19.58
C PRO A 166 5.19 -6.28 -19.73
N LEU A 167 5.21 -7.19 -20.69
CA LEU A 167 4.14 -8.18 -20.87
C LEU A 167 4.10 -9.18 -19.72
N ASP A 168 5.25 -9.63 -19.24
CA ASP A 168 5.34 -10.52 -18.09
C ASP A 168 4.84 -9.81 -16.83
N LEU A 169 5.24 -8.55 -16.65
CA LEU A 169 4.77 -7.73 -15.54
C LEU A 169 3.26 -7.51 -15.58
N ILE A 170 2.68 -7.25 -16.74
CA ILE A 170 1.22 -7.12 -16.91
C ILE A 170 0.52 -8.43 -16.54
N SER A 171 1.03 -9.57 -17.00
CA SER A 171 0.48 -10.90 -16.71
C SER A 171 0.50 -11.21 -15.21
N GLU A 172 1.63 -11.04 -14.56
CA GLU A 172 1.81 -11.28 -13.12
C GLU A 172 0.91 -10.35 -12.29
N CYS A 173 0.83 -9.06 -12.65
CA CYS A 173 -0.06 -8.12 -11.96
C CYS A 173 -1.54 -8.43 -12.17
N ASN A 174 -1.93 -8.98 -13.32
CA ASN A 174 -3.30 -9.45 -13.55
C ASN A 174 -3.66 -10.61 -12.63
N GLU A 175 -2.80 -11.61 -12.51
CA GLU A 175 -3.00 -12.75 -11.61
C GLU A 175 -3.08 -12.29 -10.16
N LEU A 176 -2.15 -11.45 -9.73
CA LEU A 176 -2.13 -10.87 -8.39
C LEU A 176 -3.45 -10.14 -8.07
N LEU A 177 -3.92 -9.28 -8.96
CA LEU A 177 -5.14 -8.50 -8.76
C LEU A 177 -6.37 -9.42 -8.65
N GLN A 178 -6.45 -10.46 -9.48
CA GLN A 178 -7.52 -11.43 -9.44
C GLN A 178 -7.53 -12.19 -8.10
N ASP A 179 -6.37 -12.66 -7.64
CA ASP A 179 -6.23 -13.39 -6.38
C ASP A 179 -6.61 -12.53 -5.17
N LEU A 180 -6.12 -11.29 -5.09
CA LEU A 180 -6.45 -10.36 -4.01
C LEU A 180 -7.93 -9.98 -3.99
N SER A 181 -8.58 -9.96 -5.15
CA SER A 181 -9.99 -9.59 -5.27
C SER A 181 -10.98 -10.68 -4.92
N VAL A 182 -10.55 -11.95 -4.84
CA VAL A 182 -11.44 -13.12 -4.59
C VAL A 182 -12.29 -12.95 -3.34
N ASN A 183 -11.73 -12.45 -2.26
CA ASN A 183 -12.45 -12.30 -1.01
C ASN A 183 -13.48 -11.16 -1.08
N TYR A 184 -13.14 -10.05 -1.72
CA TYR A 184 -14.07 -8.94 -1.96
C TYR A 184 -15.24 -9.36 -2.83
N GLN A 185 -14.98 -10.15 -3.89
CA GLN A 185 -16.03 -10.70 -4.75
C GLN A 185 -16.97 -11.64 -4.00
N LYS A 186 -16.43 -12.56 -3.16
CA LYS A 186 -17.22 -13.48 -2.35
C LYS A 186 -18.15 -12.76 -1.37
N GLU A 187 -17.70 -11.65 -0.81
CA GLU A 187 -18.47 -10.85 0.13
C GLU A 187 -19.37 -9.81 -0.58
N GLY A 188 -19.29 -9.69 -1.90
CA GLY A 188 -20.05 -8.71 -2.68
C GLY A 188 -19.62 -7.27 -2.46
N LEU A 189 -18.37 -7.05 -2.03
CA LEU A 189 -17.84 -5.73 -1.74
C LEU A 189 -17.29 -5.06 -3.00
N TYR A 190 -17.47 -3.75 -3.09
CA TYR A 190 -16.91 -2.89 -4.15
C TYR A 190 -17.24 -3.33 -5.60
N GLN A 191 -18.33 -4.05 -5.82
CA GLN A 191 -18.67 -4.65 -7.11
C GLN A 191 -18.72 -3.64 -8.26
N ASP A 192 -19.28 -2.45 -8.02
CA ASP A 192 -19.37 -1.39 -9.02
C ASP A 192 -18.01 -0.88 -9.52
N THR A 193 -16.97 -1.02 -8.71
CA THR A 193 -15.60 -0.59 -9.03
C THR A 193 -14.72 -1.75 -9.48
N LEU A 194 -14.76 -2.87 -8.75
CA LEU A 194 -13.87 -4.01 -9.01
C LEU A 194 -14.26 -4.82 -10.24
N ASN A 195 -15.57 -5.08 -10.45
CA ASN A 195 -15.97 -5.96 -11.54
C ASN A 195 -15.56 -5.44 -12.94
N PRO A 196 -15.67 -4.14 -13.28
CA PRO A 196 -15.16 -3.64 -14.56
C PRO A 196 -13.64 -3.83 -14.71
N ILE A 197 -12.87 -3.59 -13.65
CA ILE A 197 -11.40 -3.73 -13.65
C ILE A 197 -11.01 -5.20 -13.85
N LEU A 198 -11.65 -6.11 -13.10
CA LEU A 198 -11.38 -7.55 -13.19
C LEU A 198 -11.77 -8.12 -14.54
N ALA A 199 -12.85 -7.63 -15.17
CA ALA A 199 -13.23 -8.04 -16.51
C ALA A 199 -12.17 -7.66 -17.56
N LEU A 200 -11.54 -6.49 -17.43
CA LEU A 200 -10.41 -6.09 -18.29
C LEU A 200 -9.17 -6.94 -18.03
N ALA A 201 -8.86 -7.22 -16.75
CA ALA A 201 -7.76 -8.10 -16.39
C ALA A 201 -7.93 -9.51 -17.00
N GLU A 202 -9.14 -10.06 -16.93
CA GLU A 202 -9.47 -11.38 -17.50
C GLU A 202 -9.36 -11.36 -19.04
N GLU A 203 -9.86 -10.32 -19.71
CA GLU A 203 -9.76 -10.15 -21.16
C GLU A 203 -8.30 -10.13 -21.63
N ILE A 204 -7.41 -9.39 -20.93
CA ILE A 204 -5.98 -9.33 -21.23
C ILE A 204 -5.34 -10.70 -21.00
N SER A 205 -5.61 -11.36 -19.88
CA SER A 205 -5.06 -12.68 -19.55
C SER A 205 -5.46 -13.75 -20.58
N GLU A 206 -6.74 -13.73 -21.00
CA GLU A 206 -7.21 -14.63 -22.07
C GLU A 206 -6.55 -14.34 -23.41
N ALA A 207 -6.37 -13.07 -23.78
CA ALA A 207 -5.72 -12.70 -25.02
C ALA A 207 -4.26 -13.16 -25.04
N LEU A 208 -3.49 -12.89 -23.98
CA LEU A 208 -2.10 -13.33 -23.85
C LEU A 208 -1.97 -14.86 -23.86
N SER A 209 -2.90 -15.59 -23.25
CA SER A 209 -2.89 -17.06 -23.26
C SER A 209 -3.18 -17.66 -24.64
N LYS A 210 -4.15 -17.09 -25.38
CA LYS A 210 -4.50 -17.55 -26.74
C LYS A 210 -3.39 -17.29 -27.74
N ASN A 211 -2.61 -16.26 -27.50
CA ASN A 211 -1.50 -15.84 -28.32
C ASN A 211 -0.35 -16.85 -28.22
N SER A 212 -0.06 -17.40 -27.06
CA SER A 212 0.94 -18.44 -26.89
C SER A 212 0.67 -19.70 -27.74
N GLU A 213 -0.59 -19.92 -28.16
CA GLU A 213 -0.99 -21.07 -29.01
C GLU A 213 -0.96 -20.78 -30.52
N ASN A 214 -0.93 -19.51 -30.96
CA ASN A 214 -1.04 -19.15 -32.39
C ASN A 214 -0.26 -17.86 -32.76
N PRO A 215 1.07 -17.93 -32.95
CA PRO A 215 1.98 -16.78 -33.05
C PRO A 215 1.71 -15.77 -34.18
N GLU A 216 1.02 -16.16 -35.26
CA GLU A 216 0.83 -15.29 -36.44
C GLU A 216 -0.20 -14.12 -36.25
N ASN A 217 -1.08 -14.22 -35.26
CA ASN A 217 -2.04 -13.14 -34.92
C ASN A 217 -1.58 -12.23 -33.78
N ASP A 218 -0.41 -12.45 -33.26
CA ASP A 218 0.09 -12.13 -31.95
C ASP A 218 0.72 -10.74 -31.85
N GLU A 219 1.62 -10.43 -32.78
CA GLU A 219 2.43 -9.20 -32.74
C GLU A 219 1.61 -7.91 -32.67
N THR A 220 0.39 -7.90 -33.21
CA THR A 220 -0.44 -6.70 -33.25
C THR A 220 -1.09 -6.38 -31.90
N TYR A 221 -1.56 -7.41 -31.16
CA TYR A 221 -2.19 -7.22 -29.86
C TYR A 221 -1.14 -6.85 -28.80
N GLU A 222 -0.05 -7.63 -28.73
CA GLU A 222 1.06 -7.38 -27.82
C GLU A 222 1.66 -5.99 -28.03
N SER A 223 1.91 -5.61 -29.28
CA SER A 223 2.39 -4.28 -29.63
C SER A 223 1.42 -3.18 -29.18
N SER A 224 0.12 -3.38 -29.33
CA SER A 224 -0.90 -2.44 -28.85
C SER A 224 -0.91 -2.34 -27.33
N LEU A 225 -0.77 -3.46 -26.63
CA LEU A 225 -0.73 -3.51 -25.16
C LEU A 225 0.51 -2.82 -24.62
N LEU A 226 1.68 -3.03 -25.27
CA LEU A 226 2.92 -2.34 -24.95
C LEU A 226 2.83 -0.82 -25.15
N GLU A 227 2.19 -0.38 -26.25
CA GLU A 227 1.92 1.06 -26.46
C GLU A 227 0.98 1.66 -25.39
N GLN A 228 0.00 0.88 -24.93
CA GLN A 228 -0.89 1.29 -23.84
C GLN A 228 -0.12 1.40 -22.52
N TRP A 229 0.74 0.42 -22.22
CA TRP A 229 1.59 0.42 -21.04
C TRP A 229 2.56 1.62 -21.02
N GLU A 230 3.18 1.93 -22.15
CA GLU A 230 4.07 3.09 -22.25
C GLU A 230 3.31 4.40 -22.03
N ARG A 231 2.15 4.56 -22.69
CA ARG A 231 1.28 5.73 -22.49
C ARG A 231 0.83 5.86 -21.03
N PHE A 232 0.41 4.76 -20.41
CA PHE A 232 0.05 4.73 -19.00
C PHE A 232 1.22 5.18 -18.13
N SER A 233 2.40 4.63 -18.33
CA SER A 233 3.60 4.98 -17.57
C SER A 233 3.94 6.47 -17.66
N GLN A 234 3.75 7.07 -18.85
CA GLN A 234 3.93 8.52 -19.03
C GLN A 234 2.86 9.35 -18.33
N HIS A 235 1.60 8.90 -18.34
CA HIS A 235 0.49 9.59 -17.67
C HIS A 235 0.57 9.47 -16.14
N LEU A 236 1.19 8.43 -15.62
CA LEU A 236 1.34 8.21 -14.19
C LEU A 236 2.43 9.11 -13.56
N LYS A 237 3.46 9.50 -14.34
CA LYS A 237 4.58 10.33 -13.84
C LYS A 237 4.19 11.56 -13.01
N PRO A 238 3.18 12.37 -13.38
CA PRO A 238 2.76 13.51 -12.57
C PRO A 238 2.20 13.14 -11.19
N TYR A 239 1.76 11.89 -11.03
CA TYR A 239 1.18 11.35 -9.79
C TYR A 239 2.18 10.55 -8.94
N GLU A 240 3.41 10.39 -9.41
CA GLU A 240 4.47 9.69 -8.67
C GLU A 240 4.67 10.23 -7.25
N PRO A 241 4.66 11.56 -6.99
CA PRO A 241 4.72 12.07 -5.62
C PRO A 241 3.55 11.61 -4.74
N LEU A 242 2.34 11.46 -5.30
CA LEU A 242 1.19 10.94 -4.58
C LEU A 242 1.38 9.45 -4.22
N LEU A 243 1.87 8.66 -5.16
CA LEU A 243 2.15 7.23 -4.94
C LEU A 243 3.27 7.02 -3.92
N ARG A 244 4.31 7.86 -3.94
CA ARG A 244 5.35 7.88 -2.91
C ARG A 244 4.79 8.25 -1.54
N ASN A 245 3.92 9.25 -1.47
CA ASN A 245 3.24 9.64 -0.23
C ASN A 245 2.35 8.51 0.31
N PHE A 246 1.64 7.79 -0.57
CA PHE A 246 0.90 6.59 -0.19
C PHE A 246 1.82 5.54 0.43
N LEU A 247 2.86 5.10 -0.27
CA LEU A 247 3.79 4.08 0.23
C LEU A 247 4.47 4.48 1.54
N ARG A 248 4.89 5.72 1.65
CA ARG A 248 5.52 6.24 2.87
C ARG A 248 4.55 6.27 4.04
N ASN A 249 3.25 6.56 3.78
CA ASN A 249 2.24 6.43 4.83
C ASN A 249 2.06 4.98 5.25
N GLU A 250 1.93 4.04 4.30
CA GLU A 250 1.76 2.61 4.62
C GLU A 250 2.98 2.05 5.38
N ILE A 251 4.20 2.43 4.99
CA ILE A 251 5.40 2.05 5.74
C ILE A 251 5.41 2.69 7.14
N PHE A 252 4.96 3.92 7.29
CA PHE A 252 4.88 4.54 8.60
C PHE A 252 3.79 3.90 9.47
N SER A 253 2.61 3.60 8.90
CA SER A 253 1.45 3.08 9.63
C SER A 253 1.51 1.58 9.87
N ASP A 254 1.81 0.79 8.83
CA ASP A 254 1.51 -0.64 8.85
C ASP A 254 2.75 -1.53 8.91
N LEU A 255 3.95 -0.97 8.63
CA LEU A 255 5.17 -1.76 8.69
C LEU A 255 5.50 -2.23 10.11
N LEU A 256 5.26 -1.38 11.12
CA LEU A 256 5.47 -1.68 12.53
C LEU A 256 4.16 -1.55 13.30
N LEU A 257 3.66 -2.67 13.76
CA LEU A 257 2.54 -2.73 14.71
C LEU A 257 3.08 -2.97 16.13
N PRO A 258 2.31 -2.67 17.18
CA PRO A 258 2.67 -3.05 18.54
C PRO A 258 3.01 -4.56 18.59
N ASP A 259 4.14 -4.88 19.22
CA ASP A 259 4.67 -6.25 19.35
C ASP A 259 5.20 -6.91 18.05
N SER A 260 5.45 -6.14 16.98
CA SER A 260 6.09 -6.64 15.75
C SER A 260 7.56 -7.02 15.99
N ASP A 261 7.99 -8.06 15.30
CA ASP A 261 9.39 -8.47 15.13
C ASP A 261 9.85 -8.28 13.68
N LEU A 262 11.08 -8.66 13.35
CA LEU A 262 11.62 -8.52 12.00
C LEU A 262 10.90 -9.39 10.96
N GLU A 263 10.36 -10.56 11.35
CA GLU A 263 9.56 -11.40 10.47
C GLU A 263 8.24 -10.72 10.10
N ASN A 264 7.58 -10.10 11.07
CA ASN A 264 6.38 -9.31 10.83
C ASN A 264 6.67 -8.12 9.90
N VAL A 265 7.79 -7.42 10.09
CA VAL A 265 8.22 -6.32 9.19
C VAL A 265 8.38 -6.81 7.75
N LEU A 266 9.02 -7.95 7.53
CA LEU A 266 9.18 -8.52 6.19
C LEU A 266 7.85 -8.86 5.55
N VAL A 267 6.93 -9.49 6.30
CA VAL A 267 5.57 -9.82 5.83
C VAL A 267 4.77 -8.56 5.52
N GLN A 268 4.80 -7.55 6.39
CA GLN A 268 4.09 -6.29 6.15
C GLN A 268 4.63 -5.55 4.92
N MET A 269 5.95 -5.54 4.72
CA MET A 269 6.53 -4.94 3.52
C MET A 269 6.05 -5.64 2.24
N GLN A 270 5.86 -6.97 2.27
CA GLN A 270 5.27 -7.71 1.15
C GLN A 270 3.84 -7.23 0.86
N TRP A 271 2.99 -7.10 1.89
CA TRP A 271 1.62 -6.62 1.74
C TRP A 271 1.59 -5.20 1.16
N ILE A 272 2.40 -4.28 1.67
CA ILE A 272 2.49 -2.90 1.18
C ILE A 272 2.88 -2.88 -0.31
N ALA A 273 3.85 -3.71 -0.72
CA ALA A 273 4.27 -3.81 -2.11
C ALA A 273 3.17 -4.41 -3.01
N LEU A 274 2.44 -5.43 -2.53
CA LEU A 274 1.32 -6.04 -3.26
C LEU A 274 0.15 -5.06 -3.42
N GLU A 275 -0.15 -4.28 -2.41
CA GLU A 275 -1.17 -3.22 -2.48
C GLU A 275 -0.78 -2.14 -3.50
N TYR A 276 0.47 -1.67 -3.46
CA TYR A 276 0.98 -0.73 -4.45
C TYR A 276 0.87 -1.27 -5.88
N ALA A 277 1.33 -2.50 -6.11
CA ALA A 277 1.27 -3.15 -7.42
C ALA A 277 -0.18 -3.28 -7.92
N SER A 278 -1.11 -3.67 -7.04
CA SER A 278 -2.54 -3.81 -7.36
C SER A 278 -3.19 -2.47 -7.67
N ILE A 279 -2.90 -1.41 -6.91
CA ILE A 279 -3.40 -0.05 -7.17
C ILE A 279 -2.88 0.44 -8.52
N ARG A 280 -1.57 0.35 -8.75
CA ARG A 280 -0.94 0.79 -9.99
C ARG A 280 -1.52 0.07 -11.20
N HIS A 281 -1.69 -1.25 -11.09
CA HIS A 281 -2.25 -2.07 -12.16
C HIS A 281 -3.73 -1.78 -12.40
N SER A 282 -4.52 -1.57 -11.35
CA SER A 282 -5.94 -1.17 -11.47
C SER A 282 -6.13 0.19 -12.15
N ILE A 283 -5.14 1.09 -12.09
CA ILE A 283 -5.13 2.36 -12.82
C ILE A 283 -4.75 2.15 -14.29
N PHE A 284 -3.94 1.14 -14.59
CA PHE A 284 -3.58 0.77 -15.95
C PHE A 284 -4.78 0.18 -16.70
N LEU A 285 -5.54 -0.69 -16.07
CA LEU A 285 -6.76 -1.30 -16.59
C LEU A 285 -7.90 -0.29 -16.74
#